data_1aa4d7dd9ffb8f1f5442a4e79bc78e78
#
_entry.id   1aa4d7dd9ffb8f1f5442a4e79bc78e78
#
_cell.length_a   1.000
_cell.length_b   1.000
_cell.length_c   1.000
_cell.angle_alpha   90.00
_cell.angle_beta   90.00
_cell.angle_gamma   90.00
#
_symmetry.space_group_name_H-M   'P 1'
#
loop_
_entity.id
_entity.type
_entity.pdbx_description
1 polymer ?
#
loop_
_entity_poly.entity_id
_entity_poly.type
_entity_poly.pdbx_seq_one_letter_code
_entity_poly.pdbx_strand_id
1 'polypeptide(L)'
;MEISRDALARMIDHTLLRTDATPAQVSALIAEARELGVFSVCVSPSMLPLTDDLAPLKVATVCGFPSGNHTPATKAAEAAESSRLGADEIDMVINIGHLKAGEPHRVIEEIVTACRAAEEAGADFVKTSTGFHPAGGANTHAVALMAATVNGRLGVKASGGIRDWNTAQEMVAAGATRLGLSASRAILEGAPA
;
A
#
# COMPACT_ATOMS: atom_id res chain seq x y z
N MET A 1 16.70 2.06 -15.86
CA MET A 1 16.08 3.34 -16.29
C MET A 1 15.86 4.14 -15.02
N GLU A 2 16.43 5.32 -14.94
CA GLU A 2 16.30 6.18 -13.76
C GLU A 2 14.91 6.83 -13.77
N ILE A 3 14.16 6.66 -12.67
CA ILE A 3 12.83 7.25 -12.54
C ILE A 3 12.99 8.72 -12.10
N SER A 4 12.22 9.64 -12.69
CA SER A 4 12.22 11.03 -12.24
C SER A 4 11.47 11.19 -10.92
N ARG A 5 11.79 12.28 -10.18
CA ARG A 5 11.10 12.63 -8.92
C ARG A 5 9.56 12.68 -9.09
N ASP A 6 9.10 13.33 -10.14
CA ASP A 6 7.67 13.49 -10.39
C ASP A 6 6.98 12.18 -10.81
N ALA A 7 7.69 11.32 -11.54
CA ALA A 7 7.18 10.00 -11.87
C ALA A 7 7.08 9.12 -10.61
N LEU A 8 8.07 9.18 -9.72
CA LEU A 8 8.02 8.47 -8.44
C LEU A 8 6.89 9.01 -7.55
N ALA A 9 6.72 10.34 -7.46
CA ALA A 9 5.66 10.96 -6.65
C ALA A 9 4.27 10.41 -7.03
N ARG A 10 3.99 10.27 -8.32
CA ARG A 10 2.71 9.72 -8.82
C ARG A 10 2.49 8.23 -8.55
N MET A 11 3.48 7.54 -8.00
CA MET A 11 3.37 6.15 -7.55
C MET A 11 3.18 6.05 -6.03
N ILE A 12 3.15 7.16 -5.30
CA ILE A 12 3.12 7.18 -3.84
C ILE A 12 1.71 7.33 -3.31
N ASP A 13 1.34 6.42 -2.40
CA ASP A 13 0.26 6.60 -1.43
C ASP A 13 0.87 7.12 -0.13
N HIS A 14 0.71 8.42 0.14
CA HIS A 14 1.23 9.08 1.33
C HIS A 14 0.41 8.65 2.54
N THR A 15 1.04 7.94 3.49
CA THR A 15 0.35 7.05 4.41
C THR A 15 0.46 7.49 5.87
N LEU A 16 -0.69 7.55 6.57
CA LEU A 16 -0.81 7.75 8.01
C LEU A 16 -1.80 6.73 8.60
N LEU A 17 -1.27 5.61 9.13
CA LEU A 17 -2.06 4.49 9.69
C LEU A 17 -1.71 4.21 11.16
N ARG A 18 -1.11 5.17 11.86
CA ARG A 18 -0.87 5.04 13.30
C ARG A 18 -2.18 5.01 14.04
N THR A 19 -2.25 4.20 15.10
CA THR A 19 -3.46 4.03 15.91
C THR A 19 -3.86 5.27 16.72
N ASP A 20 -2.93 6.20 16.89
CA ASP A 20 -3.09 7.48 17.60
C ASP A 20 -3.18 8.69 16.65
N ALA A 21 -3.38 8.46 15.34
CA ALA A 21 -3.55 9.53 14.38
C ALA A 21 -4.78 10.38 14.69
N THR A 22 -4.64 11.70 14.55
CA THR A 22 -5.70 12.66 14.80
C THR A 22 -6.20 13.28 13.49
N PRO A 23 -7.44 13.82 13.42
CA PRO A 23 -7.92 14.54 12.25
C PRO A 23 -7.01 15.68 11.80
N ALA A 24 -6.42 16.44 12.74
CA ALA A 24 -5.47 17.51 12.42
C ALA A 24 -4.21 16.99 11.72
N GLN A 25 -3.73 15.79 12.11
CA GLN A 25 -2.60 15.15 11.44
C GLN A 25 -2.98 14.63 10.04
N VAL A 26 -4.23 14.20 9.85
CA VAL A 26 -4.74 13.84 8.52
C VAL A 26 -4.83 15.06 7.61
N SER A 27 -5.34 16.20 8.09
CA SER A 27 -5.33 17.46 7.32
C SER A 27 -3.91 17.90 6.95
N ALA A 28 -2.94 17.75 7.86
CA ALA A 28 -1.53 18.05 7.57
C ALA A 28 -0.96 17.08 6.51
N LEU A 29 -1.31 15.79 6.58
CA LEU A 29 -0.93 14.78 5.58
C LEU A 29 -1.46 15.16 4.18
N ILE A 30 -2.72 15.60 4.09
CA ILE A 30 -3.35 16.01 2.82
C ILE A 30 -2.63 17.23 2.24
N ALA A 31 -2.33 18.24 3.07
CA ALA A 31 -1.59 19.42 2.65
C ALA A 31 -0.20 19.05 2.12
N GLU A 32 0.52 18.20 2.83
CA GLU A 32 1.83 17.69 2.41
C GLU A 32 1.74 16.86 1.12
N ALA A 33 0.75 15.99 0.99
CA ALA A 33 0.51 15.18 -0.21
C ALA A 33 0.32 16.04 -1.47
N ARG A 34 -0.44 17.14 -1.35
CA ARG A 34 -0.65 18.09 -2.45
C ARG A 34 0.64 18.81 -2.83
N GLU A 35 1.41 19.29 -1.85
CA GLU A 35 2.70 19.94 -2.08
C GLU A 35 3.70 19.02 -2.79
N LEU A 36 3.75 17.75 -2.38
CA LEU A 36 4.64 16.74 -2.94
C LEU A 36 4.21 16.23 -4.32
N GLY A 37 2.94 16.43 -4.69
CA GLY A 37 2.36 15.94 -5.95
C GLY A 37 2.23 14.41 -6.00
N VAL A 38 1.97 13.77 -4.85
CA VAL A 38 1.78 12.32 -4.75
C VAL A 38 0.44 11.89 -5.34
N PHE A 39 0.26 10.58 -5.53
CA PHE A 39 -0.96 10.03 -6.14
C PHE A 39 -2.15 10.07 -5.17
N SER A 40 -1.97 9.59 -3.95
CA SER A 40 -3.03 9.45 -2.97
C SER A 40 -2.58 9.76 -1.54
N VAL A 41 -3.55 9.94 -0.65
CA VAL A 41 -3.37 9.79 0.80
C VAL A 41 -3.98 8.47 1.25
N CYS A 42 -3.30 7.77 2.19
CA CYS A 42 -3.80 6.52 2.74
C CYS A 42 -3.99 6.68 4.26
N VAL A 43 -5.24 6.55 4.71
CA VAL A 43 -5.66 6.76 6.10
C VAL A 43 -6.50 5.59 6.62
N SER A 44 -6.67 5.52 7.94
CA SER A 44 -7.56 4.53 8.56
C SER A 44 -9.03 4.79 8.18
N PRO A 45 -9.88 3.74 8.06
CA PRO A 45 -11.30 3.89 7.71
C PRO A 45 -12.07 4.84 8.62
N SER A 46 -11.70 4.89 9.91
CA SER A 46 -12.31 5.78 10.92
C SER A 46 -12.09 7.28 10.66
N MET A 47 -11.21 7.64 9.73
CA MET A 47 -10.96 9.02 9.32
C MET A 47 -11.84 9.45 8.14
N LEU A 48 -12.60 8.54 7.54
CA LEU A 48 -13.52 8.82 6.43
C LEU A 48 -14.89 9.29 6.94
N PRO A 49 -15.61 10.15 6.19
CA PRO A 49 -15.17 10.83 4.97
C PRO A 49 -14.15 11.94 5.26
N LEU A 50 -13.19 12.15 4.37
CA LEU A 50 -12.31 13.32 4.45
C LEU A 50 -13.04 14.58 4.03
N THR A 51 -12.88 15.66 4.78
CA THR A 51 -13.58 16.93 4.57
C THR A 51 -12.72 18.02 3.93
N ASP A 52 -11.40 17.76 3.84
CA ASP A 52 -10.46 18.67 3.20
C ASP A 52 -10.63 18.69 1.67
N ASP A 53 -10.15 19.75 1.01
CA ASP A 53 -10.06 19.75 -0.45
C ASP A 53 -8.99 18.75 -0.92
N LEU A 54 -9.44 17.68 -1.55
CA LEU A 54 -8.61 16.56 -1.97
C LEU A 54 -8.05 16.70 -3.40
N ALA A 55 -8.64 17.56 -4.23
CA ALA A 55 -8.26 17.61 -5.63
C ALA A 55 -6.77 17.99 -5.82
N PRO A 56 -5.97 17.25 -6.62
CA PRO A 56 -6.34 16.08 -7.45
C PRO A 56 -6.06 14.72 -6.80
N LEU A 57 -5.80 14.67 -5.47
CA LEU A 57 -5.43 13.46 -4.76
C LEU A 57 -6.55 12.41 -4.77
N LYS A 58 -6.16 11.15 -4.80
CA LYS A 58 -7.02 10.00 -4.52
C LYS A 58 -7.00 9.66 -3.03
N VAL A 59 -8.02 8.94 -2.58
CA VAL A 59 -8.15 8.46 -1.20
C VAL A 59 -8.00 6.96 -1.17
N ALA A 60 -6.94 6.49 -0.52
CA ALA A 60 -6.75 5.08 -0.18
C ALA A 60 -7.09 4.85 1.29
N THR A 61 -7.60 3.68 1.61
CA THR A 61 -7.80 3.22 2.98
C THR A 61 -7.50 1.73 3.10
N VAL A 62 -7.74 1.16 4.27
CA VAL A 62 -7.42 -0.25 4.57
C VAL A 62 -8.66 -1.01 5.01
N CYS A 63 -8.67 -2.34 4.89
CA CYS A 63 -9.64 -3.20 5.57
C CYS A 63 -9.00 -4.46 6.14
N GLY A 64 -9.53 -4.94 7.26
CA GLY A 64 -8.94 -6.05 8.01
C GLY A 64 -7.55 -5.75 8.59
N PHE A 65 -7.19 -4.49 8.64
CA PHE A 65 -5.85 -4.02 9.00
C PHE A 65 -5.64 -3.98 10.54
N PRO A 66 -4.41 -4.24 11.06
CA PRO A 66 -3.22 -4.68 10.31
C PRO A 66 -3.07 -6.20 10.22
N SER A 67 -3.88 -6.98 10.96
CA SER A 67 -3.63 -8.41 11.21
C SER A 67 -4.22 -9.36 10.15
N GLY A 68 -5.24 -8.92 9.42
CA GLY A 68 -6.01 -9.78 8.51
C GLY A 68 -6.94 -10.79 9.17
N ASN A 69 -7.05 -10.80 10.51
CA ASN A 69 -7.77 -11.82 11.28
C ASN A 69 -9.29 -11.61 11.38
N HIS A 70 -9.84 -10.64 10.66
CA HIS A 70 -11.27 -10.43 10.56
C HIS A 70 -11.92 -11.48 9.64
N THR A 71 -13.22 -11.76 9.88
CA THR A 71 -13.97 -12.63 8.98
C THR A 71 -14.12 -12.01 7.59
N PRO A 72 -14.32 -12.80 6.52
CA PRO A 72 -14.57 -12.26 5.19
C PRO A 72 -15.75 -11.28 5.15
N ALA A 73 -16.84 -11.57 5.86
CA ALA A 73 -18.01 -10.70 5.94
C ALA A 73 -17.69 -9.35 6.58
N THR A 74 -16.88 -9.32 7.63
CA THR A 74 -16.44 -8.08 8.29
C THR A 74 -15.57 -7.23 7.36
N LYS A 75 -14.61 -7.85 6.66
CA LYS A 75 -13.76 -7.14 5.68
C LYS A 75 -14.58 -6.58 4.53
N ALA A 76 -15.54 -7.35 4.03
CA ALA A 76 -16.44 -6.90 2.97
C ALA A 76 -17.30 -5.71 3.40
N ALA A 77 -17.83 -5.74 4.64
CA ALA A 77 -18.61 -4.63 5.19
C ALA A 77 -17.75 -3.37 5.37
N GLU A 78 -16.54 -3.51 5.91
CA GLU A 78 -15.58 -2.40 6.09
C GLU A 78 -15.18 -1.77 4.74
N ALA A 79 -14.91 -2.60 3.73
CA ALA A 79 -14.60 -2.14 2.38
C ALA A 79 -15.79 -1.41 1.73
N ALA A 80 -16.99 -1.97 1.82
CA ALA A 80 -18.21 -1.36 1.27
C ALA A 80 -18.55 -0.02 1.96
N GLU A 81 -18.35 0.08 3.27
CA GLU A 81 -18.52 1.33 4.00
C GLU A 81 -17.50 2.38 3.57
N SER A 82 -16.22 2.01 3.52
CA SER A 82 -15.13 2.89 3.09
C SER A 82 -15.35 3.43 1.68
N SER A 83 -15.80 2.60 0.75
CA SER A 83 -16.14 3.02 -0.62
C SER A 83 -17.30 4.05 -0.62
N ARG A 84 -18.36 3.81 0.17
CA ARG A 84 -19.47 4.79 0.30
C ARG A 84 -19.03 6.12 0.93
N LEU A 85 -17.99 6.09 1.75
CA LEU A 85 -17.39 7.26 2.40
C LEU A 85 -16.32 7.95 1.55
N GLY A 86 -16.14 7.53 0.28
CA GLY A 86 -15.33 8.22 -0.71
C GLY A 86 -13.90 7.68 -0.87
N ALA A 87 -13.62 6.46 -0.42
CA ALA A 87 -12.36 5.81 -0.75
C ALA A 87 -12.33 5.38 -2.23
N ASP A 88 -11.27 5.76 -2.94
CA ASP A 88 -10.97 5.34 -4.32
C ASP A 88 -10.26 3.98 -4.36
N GLU A 89 -9.44 3.66 -3.35
CA GLU A 89 -8.66 2.42 -3.22
C GLU A 89 -8.79 1.82 -1.81
N ILE A 90 -8.83 0.49 -1.73
CA ILE A 90 -8.92 -0.24 -0.45
C ILE A 90 -7.85 -1.33 -0.40
N ASP A 91 -6.92 -1.19 0.55
CA ASP A 91 -5.87 -2.18 0.82
C ASP A 91 -6.41 -3.25 1.79
N MET A 92 -6.86 -4.38 1.28
CA MET A 92 -7.31 -5.48 2.11
C MET A 92 -6.14 -6.32 2.65
N VAL A 93 -6.16 -6.61 3.95
CA VAL A 93 -5.19 -7.54 4.56
C VAL A 93 -5.75 -8.96 4.53
N ILE A 94 -4.98 -9.88 3.92
CA ILE A 94 -5.31 -11.31 3.91
C ILE A 94 -5.13 -11.93 5.30
N ASN A 95 -5.75 -13.08 5.56
CA ASN A 95 -5.49 -13.84 6.79
C ASN A 95 -4.15 -14.57 6.67
N ILE A 96 -3.10 -14.02 7.29
CA ILE A 96 -1.73 -14.56 7.25
C ILE A 96 -1.67 -15.96 7.88
N GLY A 97 -2.47 -16.22 8.92
CA GLY A 97 -2.53 -17.54 9.56
C GLY A 97 -3.06 -18.60 8.60
N HIS A 98 -4.15 -18.31 7.87
CA HIS A 98 -4.69 -19.21 6.87
C HIS A 98 -3.72 -19.43 5.70
N LEU A 99 -3.04 -18.38 5.25
CA LEU A 99 -2.03 -18.48 4.21
C LEU A 99 -0.87 -19.39 4.63
N LYS A 100 -0.42 -19.29 5.89
CA LYS A 100 0.67 -20.11 6.44
C LYS A 100 0.28 -21.54 6.80
N ALA A 101 -0.99 -21.82 7.03
CA ALA A 101 -1.48 -23.15 7.40
C ALA A 101 -1.27 -24.20 6.30
N GLY A 102 -0.94 -23.79 5.09
CA GLY A 102 -0.70 -24.67 3.96
C GLY A 102 0.67 -25.32 3.85
N GLU A 103 1.64 -25.06 4.67
CA GLU A 103 2.98 -25.69 4.88
C GLU A 103 4.10 -24.66 5.10
N PRO A 104 4.87 -24.78 6.20
CA PRO A 104 5.83 -23.73 6.62
C PRO A 104 7.11 -23.60 5.76
N HIS A 105 7.32 -24.43 4.74
CA HIS A 105 8.55 -24.43 3.95
C HIS A 105 8.51 -23.55 2.68
N ARG A 106 7.38 -22.89 2.38
CA ARG A 106 7.14 -22.35 1.03
C ARG A 106 6.66 -20.89 1.02
N VAL A 107 7.43 -20.00 1.61
CA VAL A 107 7.14 -18.55 1.53
C VAL A 107 6.97 -18.10 0.06
N ILE A 108 7.70 -18.70 -0.86
CA ILE A 108 7.60 -18.43 -2.31
C ILE A 108 6.24 -18.88 -2.86
N GLU A 109 5.81 -20.11 -2.55
CA GLU A 109 4.51 -20.62 -2.99
C GLU A 109 3.34 -19.88 -2.34
N GLU A 110 3.50 -19.42 -1.09
CA GLU A 110 2.50 -18.58 -0.41
C GLU A 110 2.29 -17.24 -1.15
N ILE A 111 3.37 -16.56 -1.55
CA ILE A 111 3.28 -15.32 -2.32
C ILE A 111 2.59 -15.58 -3.67
N VAL A 112 3.01 -16.61 -4.41
CA VAL A 112 2.41 -16.98 -5.69
C VAL A 112 0.92 -17.32 -5.55
N THR A 113 0.54 -18.08 -4.51
CA THR A 113 -0.84 -18.44 -4.23
C THR A 113 -1.67 -17.21 -3.87
N ALA A 114 -1.16 -16.30 -3.05
CA ALA A 114 -1.84 -15.05 -2.69
C ALA A 114 -2.06 -14.15 -3.92
N CYS A 115 -1.05 -14.03 -4.80
CA CYS A 115 -1.17 -13.25 -6.02
C CYS A 115 -2.25 -13.81 -6.97
N ARG A 116 -2.28 -15.13 -7.15
CA ARG A 116 -3.31 -15.79 -7.98
C ARG A 116 -4.71 -15.64 -7.41
N ALA A 117 -4.87 -15.85 -6.11
CA ALA A 117 -6.15 -15.65 -5.43
C ALA A 117 -6.63 -14.20 -5.51
N ALA A 118 -5.74 -13.22 -5.41
CA ALA A 118 -6.07 -11.80 -5.58
C ALA A 118 -6.54 -11.51 -7.03
N GLU A 119 -5.86 -12.08 -8.03
CA GLU A 119 -6.25 -11.96 -9.44
C GLU A 119 -7.63 -12.57 -9.70
N GLU A 120 -7.88 -13.79 -9.21
CA GLU A 120 -9.17 -14.49 -9.32
C GLU A 120 -10.30 -13.73 -8.60
N ALA A 121 -9.98 -13.03 -7.51
CA ALA A 121 -10.92 -12.18 -6.78
C ALA A 121 -11.16 -10.81 -7.43
N GLY A 122 -10.48 -10.49 -8.53
CA GLY A 122 -10.65 -9.23 -9.25
C GLY A 122 -9.95 -8.04 -8.58
N ALA A 123 -8.88 -8.25 -7.81
CA ALA A 123 -8.07 -7.17 -7.27
C ALA A 123 -7.28 -6.44 -8.36
N ASP A 124 -7.03 -5.15 -8.17
CA ASP A 124 -6.20 -4.36 -9.09
C ASP A 124 -4.70 -4.43 -8.73
N PHE A 125 -4.39 -4.69 -7.45
CA PHE A 125 -3.03 -4.75 -6.93
C PHE A 125 -2.83 -5.91 -5.95
N VAL A 126 -1.58 -6.36 -5.87
CA VAL A 126 -1.07 -7.17 -4.76
C VAL A 126 -0.07 -6.34 -3.95
N LYS A 127 -0.09 -6.46 -2.61
CA LYS A 127 0.72 -5.65 -1.69
C LYS A 127 1.67 -6.52 -0.87
N THR A 128 2.93 -6.08 -0.70
CA THR A 128 3.96 -6.86 0.00
C THR A 128 3.68 -7.05 1.48
N SER A 129 3.27 -6.00 2.19
CA SER A 129 3.08 -6.04 3.64
C SER A 129 2.26 -4.87 4.17
N THR A 130 1.83 -4.97 5.43
CA THR A 130 1.20 -3.86 6.16
C THR A 130 2.23 -2.88 6.76
N GLY A 131 3.52 -3.29 6.84
CA GLY A 131 4.56 -2.55 7.55
C GLY A 131 4.53 -2.73 9.08
N PHE A 132 3.55 -3.46 9.63
CA PHE A 132 3.36 -3.65 11.08
C PHE A 132 3.75 -5.05 11.59
N HIS A 133 4.14 -5.95 10.71
CA HIS A 133 4.53 -7.30 11.11
C HIS A 133 6.03 -7.34 11.51
N PRO A 134 6.40 -8.08 12.58
CA PRO A 134 7.80 -8.19 13.04
C PRO A 134 8.78 -8.74 12.00
N ALA A 135 8.32 -9.46 10.99
CA ALA A 135 9.16 -10.00 9.91
C ALA A 135 9.67 -8.91 8.94
N GLY A 136 9.26 -7.64 9.13
CA GLY A 136 9.71 -6.53 8.30
C GLY A 136 8.70 -6.09 7.23
N GLY A 137 9.18 -5.22 6.33
CA GLY A 137 8.42 -4.60 5.25
C GLY A 137 8.72 -5.18 3.86
N ALA A 138 8.62 -4.31 2.85
CA ALA A 138 8.95 -4.66 1.47
C ALA A 138 10.43 -5.04 1.32
N ASN A 139 10.69 -6.00 0.42
CA ASN A 139 12.03 -6.30 -0.05
C ASN A 139 11.97 -6.60 -1.55
N THR A 140 13.08 -6.36 -2.26
CA THR A 140 13.16 -6.48 -3.72
C THR A 140 12.86 -7.89 -4.22
N HIS A 141 13.25 -8.93 -3.46
CA HIS A 141 12.98 -10.32 -3.83
C HIS A 141 11.48 -10.63 -3.84
N ALA A 142 10.75 -10.22 -2.79
CA ALA A 142 9.30 -10.42 -2.72
C ALA A 142 8.57 -9.62 -3.82
N VAL A 143 8.98 -8.36 -4.05
CA VAL A 143 8.42 -7.52 -5.12
C VAL A 143 8.64 -8.17 -6.49
N ALA A 144 9.86 -8.62 -6.80
CA ALA A 144 10.17 -9.26 -8.07
C ALA A 144 9.38 -10.56 -8.29
N LEU A 145 9.24 -11.37 -7.23
CA LEU A 145 8.44 -12.61 -7.30
C LEU A 145 6.95 -12.30 -7.55
N MET A 146 6.40 -11.31 -6.84
CA MET A 146 5.01 -10.87 -7.07
C MET A 146 4.82 -10.34 -8.50
N ALA A 147 5.72 -9.48 -8.96
CA ALA A 147 5.68 -8.91 -10.32
C ALA A 147 5.76 -10.01 -11.40
N ALA A 148 6.66 -10.99 -11.23
CA ALA A 148 6.76 -12.13 -12.13
C ALA A 148 5.49 -13.01 -12.09
N THR A 149 4.88 -13.20 -10.92
CA THR A 149 3.67 -14.02 -10.75
C THR A 149 2.47 -13.37 -11.43
N VAL A 150 2.24 -12.06 -11.19
CA VAL A 150 1.09 -11.35 -11.79
C VAL A 150 1.33 -10.98 -13.25
N ASN A 151 2.58 -10.91 -13.69
CA ASN A 151 3.00 -10.69 -15.08
C ASN A 151 2.22 -9.55 -15.78
N GLY A 152 2.11 -8.41 -15.11
CA GLY A 152 1.42 -7.21 -15.61
C GLY A 152 -0.12 -7.27 -15.60
N ARG A 153 -0.73 -8.35 -15.12
CA ARG A 153 -2.20 -8.44 -14.99
C ARG A 153 -2.72 -7.67 -13.77
N LEU A 154 -1.90 -7.55 -12.73
CA LEU A 154 -2.13 -6.71 -11.56
C LEU A 154 -0.95 -5.78 -11.34
N GLY A 155 -1.18 -4.67 -10.65
CA GLY A 155 -0.10 -3.84 -10.10
C GLY A 155 0.55 -4.50 -8.87
N VAL A 156 1.76 -4.08 -8.53
CA VAL A 156 2.46 -4.48 -7.32
C VAL A 156 2.70 -3.26 -6.43
N LYS A 157 2.18 -3.29 -5.20
CA LYS A 157 2.37 -2.23 -4.21
C LYS A 157 3.42 -2.66 -3.19
N ALA A 158 4.54 -1.95 -3.13
CA ALA A 158 5.56 -2.15 -2.11
C ALA A 158 5.31 -1.24 -0.91
N SER A 159 5.31 -1.79 0.32
CA SER A 159 5.03 -1.03 1.54
C SER A 159 5.80 -1.55 2.74
N GLY A 160 6.18 -0.63 3.63
CA GLY A 160 6.91 -0.92 4.86
C GLY A 160 8.42 -0.89 4.68
N GLY A 161 9.11 -0.10 5.52
CA GLY A 161 10.56 -0.04 5.56
C GLY A 161 11.24 0.81 4.49
N ILE A 162 10.52 1.36 3.52
CA ILE A 162 11.07 2.23 2.47
C ILE A 162 11.20 3.65 3.03
N ARG A 163 12.43 4.17 3.14
CA ARG A 163 12.70 5.44 3.83
C ARG A 163 13.61 6.42 3.10
N ASP A 164 14.17 6.00 1.98
CA ASP A 164 15.07 6.80 1.16
C ASP A 164 14.82 6.57 -0.34
N TRP A 165 15.37 7.47 -1.16
CA TRP A 165 15.22 7.46 -2.60
C TRP A 165 15.73 6.17 -3.25
N ASN A 166 16.91 5.70 -2.84
CA ASN A 166 17.53 4.52 -3.45
C ASN A 166 16.69 3.28 -3.20
N THR A 167 16.23 3.08 -1.95
CA THR A 167 15.32 1.98 -1.61
C THR A 167 14.03 2.05 -2.41
N ALA A 168 13.45 3.25 -2.60
CA ALA A 168 12.24 3.42 -3.43
C ALA A 168 12.49 3.04 -4.89
N GLN A 169 13.62 3.47 -5.47
CA GLN A 169 14.03 3.09 -6.83
C GLN A 169 14.25 1.58 -6.97
N GLU A 170 14.88 0.94 -5.98
CA GLU A 170 15.09 -0.51 -5.97
C GLU A 170 13.75 -1.28 -6.00
N MET A 171 12.74 -0.81 -5.26
CA MET A 171 11.39 -1.41 -5.30
C MET A 171 10.75 -1.25 -6.67
N VAL A 172 10.86 -0.07 -7.29
CA VAL A 172 10.34 0.17 -8.65
C VAL A 172 11.09 -0.69 -9.67
N ALA A 173 12.42 -0.76 -9.59
CA ALA A 173 13.24 -1.61 -10.47
C ALA A 173 12.90 -3.10 -10.31
N ALA A 174 12.50 -3.54 -9.12
CA ALA A 174 12.03 -4.90 -8.85
C ALA A 174 10.61 -5.18 -9.38
N GLY A 175 9.89 -4.16 -9.85
CA GLY A 175 8.56 -4.29 -10.46
C GLY A 175 7.42 -3.70 -9.66
N ALA A 176 7.68 -2.91 -8.61
CA ALA A 176 6.62 -2.16 -7.94
C ALA A 176 6.06 -1.06 -8.84
N THR A 177 4.74 -0.97 -8.92
CA THR A 177 4.00 0.07 -9.65
C THR A 177 3.30 1.06 -8.72
N ARG A 178 3.30 0.78 -7.40
CA ARG A 178 2.78 1.63 -6.33
C ARG A 178 3.65 1.51 -5.09
N LEU A 179 3.79 2.58 -4.33
CA LEU A 179 4.58 2.65 -3.09
C LEU A 179 3.73 3.19 -1.95
N GLY A 180 3.54 2.42 -0.87
CA GLY A 180 2.89 2.89 0.36
C GLY A 180 3.94 3.40 1.35
N LEU A 181 4.01 4.71 1.55
CA LEU A 181 5.09 5.40 2.25
C LEU A 181 4.58 6.36 3.32
N SER A 182 5.21 6.35 4.49
CA SER A 182 5.04 7.37 5.53
C SER A 182 6.15 8.44 5.53
N ALA A 183 7.22 8.23 4.76
CA ALA A 183 8.39 9.12 4.67
C ALA A 183 8.50 9.79 3.29
N SER A 184 7.38 10.07 2.63
CA SER A 184 7.32 10.52 1.22
C SER A 184 8.16 11.77 0.96
N ARG A 185 8.11 12.77 1.87
CA ARG A 185 8.91 14.00 1.75
C ARG A 185 10.40 13.69 1.70
N ALA A 186 10.94 12.98 2.69
CA ALA A 186 12.36 12.67 2.77
C ALA A 186 12.84 11.86 1.55
N ILE A 187 11.99 10.96 1.05
CA ILE A 187 12.29 10.16 -0.16
C ILE A 187 12.37 11.06 -1.39
N LEU A 188 11.39 11.93 -1.61
CA LEU A 188 11.33 12.81 -2.79
C LEU A 188 12.37 13.94 -2.76
N GLU A 189 12.75 14.45 -1.58
CA GLU A 189 13.84 15.41 -1.39
C GLU A 189 15.22 14.76 -1.60
N GLY A 190 15.34 13.45 -1.42
CA GLY A 190 16.55 12.68 -1.72
C GLY A 190 16.74 12.35 -3.21
N ALA A 191 15.85 12.81 -4.09
CA ALA A 191 16.02 12.63 -5.52
C ALA A 191 17.29 13.34 -6.01
N PRO A 192 18.08 12.74 -6.91
CA PRO A 192 19.21 13.41 -7.53
C PRO A 192 18.73 14.62 -8.35
N ALA A 193 19.59 15.65 -8.38
CA ALA A 193 19.34 16.89 -9.11
C ALA A 193 19.34 16.67 -10.64
#